data_cdb83d518ac2c26476953ae4a555b8ea
#
_entry.id   cdb83d518ac2c26476953ae4a555b8ea
#
_cell.length_a   1.000
_cell.length_b   1.000
_cell.length_c   1.000
_cell.angle_alpha   90.00
_cell.angle_beta   90.00
_cell.angle_gamma   90.00
#
_symmetry.space_group_name_H-M   'P 1'
#
loop_
_entity.id
_entity.type
_entity.pdbx_description
1 polymer ?
#
loop_
_entity_poly.entity_id
_entity_poly.type
_entity_poly.pdbx_seq_one_letter_code
_entity_poly.pdbx_strand_id
1 'polypeptide(L)'
;AGAPGLIAARADATGATGATGASGPKEAERPGAENWQALKVVAVTSCPTGIAHTFMAEEGLKAAAAALGCQMKVETQGSVGAQNTLSPDDIAAADLVIIAADTQVDASRFAGKRLFASGTKAAIKNGQGLIRQALAEAQPHGAAPSAPKEAAPAAKKERTGAYKHLMTGVSFMLPFVVTGGLLIALGFALGGIYVYDDAHRGTLGWTLFSIGKSATFALMIPVLSGYIAYSVADRPGITPGMAGGMIANSIGAGFLGGLASGFIAGYAVKWLNEKIRLGRNLDGLKPVLILPLLGTLITGLLMYYVLGQPVAAALAALTDWLRGMQTSSAIVLGLLLGGMMAIDMGGPINKAAYTFGTGLIASEVYSPMAAVMAAGMTPPLAIALAAWLFKSRFSAEERDGAKAAAVMGLAFITEGAIPFAAKDPLRVIPALAAGSALTGAIAMSAGCELRVPHGGAFVLPIPNAVSHLGMYLIAIAAGALLSAILLGLLKKKVA
;
A
#
# COMPACT_ATOMS: atom_id res chain seq x y z
N ALA A 1 -52.06 39.22 0.12
CA ALA A 1 -52.66 39.68 -1.12
C ALA A 1 -51.87 39.07 -2.28
N GLY A 2 -52.30 38.21 -3.15
CA GLY A 2 -53.51 37.73 -3.70
C GLY A 2 -53.10 36.73 -4.80
N ALA A 3 -53.61 35.55 -4.73
CA ALA A 3 -53.82 34.70 -5.94
C ALA A 3 -55.10 35.23 -6.64
N PRO A 4 -55.60 34.72 -7.77
CA PRO A 4 -55.61 33.38 -8.33
C PRO A 4 -55.75 33.30 -9.89
N GLY A 5 -55.98 32.06 -10.41
CA GLY A 5 -56.74 31.77 -11.66
C GLY A 5 -56.03 30.69 -12.51
N LEU A 6 -56.32 29.46 -12.43
CA LEU A 6 -57.36 28.60 -13.07
C LEU A 6 -57.72 28.98 -14.49
N ILE A 7 -57.61 27.99 -15.44
CA ILE A 7 -58.72 27.45 -16.23
C ILE A 7 -58.22 26.22 -17.03
N ALA A 8 -59.06 25.20 -16.97
CA ALA A 8 -59.09 23.92 -17.62
C ALA A 8 -59.81 23.96 -19.00
N ALA A 9 -59.66 22.87 -19.79
CA ALA A 9 -60.71 22.18 -20.59
C ALA A 9 -59.98 21.19 -21.53
N ARG A 10 -60.20 19.87 -21.48
CA ARG A 10 -61.29 19.01 -22.03
C ARG A 10 -61.44 19.18 -23.55
N ALA A 11 -61.50 18.18 -24.40
CA ALA A 11 -62.12 16.87 -24.40
C ALA A 11 -61.71 16.12 -25.69
N ASP A 12 -61.71 14.78 -25.60
CA ASP A 12 -62.52 13.75 -26.30
C ASP A 12 -62.27 13.56 -27.80
N ALA A 13 -62.08 12.40 -28.25
CA ALA A 13 -62.59 11.07 -28.24
C ALA A 13 -62.52 10.40 -29.66
N THR A 14 -62.34 9.10 -29.60
CA THR A 14 -62.88 8.08 -30.56
C THR A 14 -62.14 7.78 -31.84
N GLY A 15 -61.91 6.47 -32.03
CA GLY A 15 -62.08 5.76 -33.26
C GLY A 15 -61.16 4.56 -33.49
N ALA A 16 -61.76 3.41 -33.32
CA ALA A 16 -61.26 2.03 -33.41
C ALA A 16 -60.81 1.58 -34.82
N THR A 17 -60.14 0.42 -34.77
CA THR A 17 -60.12 -0.78 -35.58
C THR A 17 -58.87 -1.10 -36.39
N GLY A 18 -58.36 -2.31 -36.15
CA GLY A 18 -58.04 -3.28 -37.15
C GLY A 18 -56.62 -3.80 -37.28
N ALA A 19 -56.30 -4.82 -36.54
CA ALA A 19 -55.68 -6.11 -36.90
C ALA A 19 -54.49 -6.20 -37.86
N THR A 20 -53.63 -7.06 -37.41
CA THR A 20 -52.72 -8.09 -38.02
C THR A 20 -51.25 -7.80 -38.02
N GLY A 21 -50.55 -8.45 -37.12
CA GLY A 21 -49.55 -9.49 -37.27
C GLY A 21 -48.28 -9.19 -38.05
N ALA A 22 -47.21 -8.92 -37.31
CA ALA A 22 -45.87 -9.41 -37.69
C ALA A 22 -44.98 -9.39 -36.46
N SER A 23 -44.50 -10.56 -36.04
CA SER A 23 -43.52 -10.79 -34.98
C SER A 23 -42.18 -10.19 -35.36
N GLY A 24 -41.82 -9.05 -34.74
CA GLY A 24 -40.46 -8.51 -34.70
C GLY A 24 -39.70 -9.07 -33.49
N PRO A 25 -38.37 -9.09 -33.53
CA PRO A 25 -37.59 -9.71 -32.48
C PRO A 25 -37.77 -8.92 -31.18
N LYS A 26 -37.91 -9.67 -30.07
CA LYS A 26 -37.99 -9.13 -28.70
C LYS A 26 -36.82 -8.21 -28.46
N GLU A 27 -37.07 -6.93 -28.34
CA GLU A 27 -36.19 -5.95 -27.71
C GLU A 27 -35.85 -6.47 -26.32
N ALA A 28 -34.54 -6.69 -26.07
CA ALA A 28 -34.06 -7.02 -24.76
C ALA A 28 -34.45 -5.88 -23.80
N GLU A 29 -35.24 -6.20 -22.80
CA GLU A 29 -35.65 -5.32 -21.74
C GLU A 29 -34.39 -4.59 -21.18
N ARG A 30 -34.34 -3.27 -21.37
CA ARG A 30 -33.46 -2.41 -20.58
C ARG A 30 -33.83 -2.63 -19.13
N PRO A 31 -32.86 -2.85 -18.20
CA PRO A 31 -33.16 -3.02 -16.79
C PRO A 31 -33.98 -1.80 -16.35
N GLY A 32 -35.20 -2.04 -15.95
CA GLY A 32 -36.12 -1.03 -15.42
C GLY A 32 -35.51 -0.38 -14.16
N ALA A 33 -36.02 0.79 -13.78
CA ALA A 33 -35.61 1.59 -12.65
C ALA A 33 -35.20 0.71 -11.47
N GLU A 34 -33.89 0.59 -11.23
CA GLU A 34 -33.31 -0.23 -10.16
C GLU A 34 -33.86 0.29 -8.84
N ASN A 35 -34.52 -0.57 -8.09
CA ASN A 35 -35.02 -0.22 -6.76
C ASN A 35 -33.84 -0.22 -5.77
N TRP A 36 -33.03 0.84 -5.82
CA TRP A 36 -31.83 1.02 -4.99
C TRP A 36 -32.11 0.90 -3.51
N GLN A 37 -33.33 1.28 -3.05
CA GLN A 37 -33.70 1.25 -1.62
C GLN A 37 -33.81 -0.18 -1.07
N ALA A 38 -34.12 -1.15 -1.90
CA ALA A 38 -34.21 -2.56 -1.51
C ALA A 38 -32.85 -3.27 -1.57
N LEU A 39 -31.86 -2.70 -2.26
CA LEU A 39 -30.56 -3.34 -2.50
C LEU A 39 -29.68 -3.30 -1.25
N LYS A 40 -29.28 -4.48 -0.79
CA LYS A 40 -28.33 -4.67 0.34
C LYS A 40 -26.96 -5.05 -0.19
N VAL A 41 -25.99 -4.18 -0.02
CA VAL A 41 -24.60 -4.37 -0.45
C VAL A 41 -23.71 -4.53 0.77
N VAL A 42 -22.83 -5.53 0.74
CA VAL A 42 -21.72 -5.60 1.68
C VAL A 42 -20.42 -5.41 0.94
N ALA A 43 -19.46 -4.74 1.56
CA ALA A 43 -18.17 -4.52 0.95
C ALA A 43 -17.02 -4.83 1.93
N VAL A 44 -15.88 -5.22 1.36
CA VAL A 44 -14.62 -5.35 2.09
C VAL A 44 -13.61 -4.44 1.44
N THR A 45 -12.96 -3.58 2.24
CA THR A 45 -11.86 -2.74 1.77
C THR A 45 -10.56 -3.16 2.42
N SER A 46 -9.51 -3.26 1.64
CA SER A 46 -8.17 -3.60 2.14
C SER A 46 -7.08 -3.02 1.25
N CYS A 47 -6.03 -2.50 1.87
CA CYS A 47 -4.87 -2.05 1.11
C CYS A 47 -3.57 -2.50 1.81
N PRO A 48 -2.44 -2.51 1.09
CA PRO A 48 -1.17 -2.97 1.66
C PRO A 48 -0.73 -2.25 2.93
N THR A 49 -1.00 -0.97 3.07
CA THR A 49 -0.71 -0.20 4.30
C THR A 49 -1.76 -0.37 5.38
N GLY A 50 -2.99 -0.77 4.99
CA GLY A 50 -4.12 -0.96 5.91
C GLY A 50 -4.58 0.31 6.62
N ILE A 51 -4.25 1.50 6.11
CA ILE A 51 -4.57 2.79 6.75
C ILE A 51 -5.37 3.68 5.78
N ALA A 52 -4.70 4.57 5.03
CA ALA A 52 -5.36 5.64 4.30
C ALA A 52 -6.30 5.15 3.19
N HIS A 53 -5.82 4.32 2.27
CA HIS A 53 -6.61 3.86 1.13
C HIS A 53 -7.78 2.95 1.54
N THR A 54 -7.63 2.18 2.63
CA THR A 54 -8.69 1.32 3.16
C THR A 54 -9.86 2.15 3.65
N PHE A 55 -9.59 3.18 4.47
CA PHE A 55 -10.64 4.07 5.00
C PHE A 55 -11.22 4.99 3.92
N MET A 56 -10.40 5.52 3.00
CA MET A 56 -10.90 6.32 1.89
C MET A 56 -11.81 5.50 0.94
N ALA A 57 -11.51 4.22 0.71
CA ALA A 57 -12.35 3.34 -0.08
C ALA A 57 -13.67 3.03 0.64
N GLU A 58 -13.64 2.82 1.96
CA GLU A 58 -14.85 2.68 2.79
C GLU A 58 -15.73 3.92 2.68
N GLU A 59 -15.15 5.10 2.90
CA GLU A 59 -15.87 6.38 2.85
C GLU A 59 -16.45 6.65 1.46
N GLY A 60 -15.66 6.40 0.40
CA GLY A 60 -16.10 6.51 -1.00
C GLY A 60 -17.27 5.58 -1.32
N LEU A 61 -17.24 4.34 -0.85
CA LEU A 61 -18.34 3.39 -1.03
C LEU A 61 -19.58 3.76 -0.22
N LYS A 62 -19.43 4.18 1.04
CA LYS A 62 -20.56 4.63 1.87
C LYS A 62 -21.25 5.88 1.31
N ALA A 63 -20.46 6.87 0.89
CA ALA A 63 -20.97 8.07 0.24
C ALA A 63 -21.71 7.74 -1.09
N ALA A 64 -21.14 6.84 -1.88
CA ALA A 64 -21.75 6.37 -3.12
C ALA A 64 -23.08 5.62 -2.88
N ALA A 65 -23.11 4.74 -1.88
CA ALA A 65 -24.32 4.01 -1.50
C ALA A 65 -25.43 4.96 -1.02
N ALA A 66 -25.08 5.95 -0.20
CA ALA A 66 -26.03 6.99 0.24
C ALA A 66 -26.58 7.80 -0.93
N ALA A 67 -25.72 8.17 -1.91
CA ALA A 67 -26.15 8.90 -3.11
C ALA A 67 -27.02 8.07 -4.06
N LEU A 68 -26.85 6.75 -4.07
CA LEU A 68 -27.67 5.80 -4.84
C LEU A 68 -28.93 5.37 -4.08
N GLY A 69 -28.99 5.61 -2.77
CA GLY A 69 -30.10 5.21 -1.90
C GLY A 69 -30.11 3.73 -1.51
N CYS A 70 -28.97 3.01 -1.65
CA CYS A 70 -28.86 1.60 -1.28
C CYS A 70 -28.26 1.41 0.13
N GLN A 71 -28.62 0.28 0.77
CA GLN A 71 -28.05 -0.08 2.08
C GLN A 71 -26.67 -0.69 1.90
N MET A 72 -25.67 -0.17 2.64
CA MET A 72 -24.31 -0.68 2.54
C MET A 72 -23.66 -0.85 3.92
N LYS A 73 -23.04 -2.02 4.15
CA LYS A 73 -22.10 -2.26 5.24
C LYS A 73 -20.72 -2.52 4.68
N VAL A 74 -19.70 -1.87 5.25
CA VAL A 74 -18.31 -1.99 4.79
C VAL A 74 -17.45 -2.47 5.94
N GLU A 75 -16.77 -3.58 5.73
CA GLU A 75 -15.70 -4.08 6.58
C GLU A 75 -14.37 -3.53 6.08
N THR A 76 -13.58 -2.97 6.97
CA THR A 76 -12.23 -2.52 6.64
C THR A 76 -11.21 -3.50 7.21
N GLN A 77 -10.33 -4.02 6.36
CA GLN A 77 -9.21 -4.86 6.77
C GLN A 77 -7.93 -4.04 6.70
N GLY A 78 -7.61 -3.43 7.83
CA GLY A 78 -6.46 -2.56 7.98
C GLY A 78 -5.31 -3.18 8.76
N SER A 79 -4.26 -2.39 8.98
CA SER A 79 -3.08 -2.77 9.79
C SER A 79 -3.41 -3.04 11.26
N VAL A 80 -4.51 -2.51 11.77
CA VAL A 80 -5.03 -2.73 13.14
C VAL A 80 -6.06 -3.87 13.20
N GLY A 81 -6.14 -4.72 12.18
CA GLY A 81 -7.13 -5.78 12.07
C GLY A 81 -8.42 -5.36 11.35
N ALA A 82 -9.39 -6.27 11.32
CA ALA A 82 -10.69 -6.00 10.72
C ALA A 82 -11.55 -5.13 11.63
N GLN A 83 -12.09 -4.05 11.08
CA GLN A 83 -13.08 -3.20 11.75
C GLN A 83 -14.42 -3.33 11.03
N ASN A 84 -15.53 -3.11 11.77
CA ASN A 84 -16.88 -3.26 11.25
C ASN A 84 -17.12 -4.64 10.60
N THR A 85 -16.60 -5.70 11.21
CA THR A 85 -16.64 -7.07 10.68
C THR A 85 -18.06 -7.47 10.30
N LEU A 86 -18.24 -7.95 9.08
CA LEU A 86 -19.52 -8.43 8.57
C LEU A 86 -19.93 -9.73 9.30
N SER A 87 -21.11 -9.71 9.90
CA SER A 87 -21.68 -10.91 10.53
C SER A 87 -22.14 -11.92 9.46
N PRO A 88 -22.32 -13.21 9.80
CA PRO A 88 -22.94 -14.18 8.91
C PRO A 88 -24.32 -13.74 8.41
N ASP A 89 -25.09 -13.05 9.25
CA ASP A 89 -26.43 -12.53 8.89
C ASP A 89 -26.33 -11.38 7.89
N ASP A 90 -25.34 -10.49 8.03
CA ASP A 90 -25.08 -9.42 7.06
C ASP A 90 -24.75 -9.99 5.69
N ILE A 91 -23.90 -11.04 5.68
CA ILE A 91 -23.51 -11.72 4.44
C ILE A 91 -24.72 -12.48 3.85
N ALA A 92 -25.50 -13.17 4.68
CA ALA A 92 -26.68 -13.90 4.23
C ALA A 92 -27.74 -12.96 3.64
N ALA A 93 -27.95 -11.77 4.21
CA ALA A 93 -28.90 -10.79 3.76
C ALA A 93 -28.44 -9.98 2.55
N ALA A 94 -27.16 -10.04 2.18
CA ALA A 94 -26.59 -9.26 1.09
C ALA A 94 -26.98 -9.80 -0.29
N ASP A 95 -27.37 -8.90 -1.20
CA ASP A 95 -27.64 -9.18 -2.62
C ASP A 95 -26.36 -9.11 -3.46
N LEU A 96 -25.39 -8.30 -3.01
CA LEU A 96 -24.14 -8.04 -3.71
C LEU A 96 -22.98 -7.91 -2.72
N VAL A 97 -21.84 -8.51 -3.06
CA VAL A 97 -20.57 -8.38 -2.34
C VAL A 97 -19.56 -7.64 -3.20
N ILE A 98 -18.95 -6.59 -2.68
CA ILE A 98 -17.88 -5.85 -3.34
C ILE A 98 -16.59 -6.01 -2.54
N ILE A 99 -15.55 -6.55 -3.17
CA ILE A 99 -14.19 -6.55 -2.60
C ILE A 99 -13.40 -5.44 -3.28
N ALA A 100 -13.23 -4.30 -2.60
CA ALA A 100 -12.42 -3.18 -3.05
C ALA A 100 -11.05 -3.25 -2.34
N ALA A 101 -10.18 -4.13 -2.82
CA ALA A 101 -8.94 -4.46 -2.14
C ALA A 101 -7.73 -4.52 -3.09
N ASP A 102 -6.58 -4.02 -2.60
CA ASP A 102 -5.29 -4.13 -3.26
C ASP A 102 -4.42 -5.23 -2.62
N THR A 103 -4.96 -5.92 -1.60
CA THR A 103 -4.39 -7.11 -0.94
C THR A 103 -5.34 -8.30 -1.09
N GLN A 104 -4.83 -9.48 -0.77
CA GLN A 104 -5.65 -10.69 -0.81
C GLN A 104 -6.65 -10.69 0.35
N VAL A 105 -7.94 -10.79 0.03
CA VAL A 105 -9.05 -10.92 0.98
C VAL A 105 -9.58 -12.35 0.91
N ASP A 106 -9.81 -12.97 2.06
CA ASP A 106 -10.46 -14.29 2.12
C ASP A 106 -11.92 -14.15 1.70
N ALA A 107 -12.21 -14.60 0.48
CA ALA A 107 -13.52 -14.58 -0.10
C ALA A 107 -14.36 -15.85 0.21
N SER A 108 -13.81 -16.86 0.89
CA SER A 108 -14.46 -18.15 1.16
C SER A 108 -15.79 -17.99 1.89
N ARG A 109 -15.90 -17.01 2.79
CA ARG A 109 -17.12 -16.69 3.56
C ARG A 109 -18.26 -16.09 2.70
N PHE A 110 -18.00 -15.71 1.46
CA PHE A 110 -18.99 -15.18 0.52
C PHE A 110 -19.47 -16.24 -0.51
N ALA A 111 -19.21 -17.53 -0.24
CA ALA A 111 -19.65 -18.60 -1.13
C ALA A 111 -21.16 -18.52 -1.40
N GLY A 112 -21.56 -18.66 -2.67
CA GLY A 112 -22.94 -18.57 -3.12
C GLY A 112 -23.48 -17.14 -3.31
N LYS A 113 -22.71 -16.10 -2.99
CA LYS A 113 -23.11 -14.68 -3.20
C LYS A 113 -22.56 -14.15 -4.52
N ARG A 114 -23.25 -13.16 -5.09
CA ARG A 114 -22.76 -12.40 -6.23
C ARG A 114 -21.61 -11.53 -5.76
N LEU A 115 -20.40 -11.78 -6.26
CA LEU A 115 -19.18 -11.12 -5.84
C LEU A 115 -18.54 -10.37 -7.01
N PHE A 116 -18.13 -9.13 -6.74
CA PHE A 116 -17.34 -8.31 -7.64
C PHE A 116 -16.06 -7.86 -6.94
N ALA A 117 -14.91 -8.11 -7.55
CA ALA A 117 -13.61 -7.72 -7.02
C ALA A 117 -13.01 -6.55 -7.82
N SER A 118 -12.49 -5.55 -7.10
CA SER A 118 -11.83 -4.37 -7.67
C SER A 118 -10.73 -3.86 -6.72
N GLY A 119 -9.91 -2.93 -7.18
CA GLY A 119 -8.94 -2.25 -6.33
C GLY A 119 -9.55 -1.09 -5.53
N THR A 120 -8.89 -0.68 -4.42
CA THR A 120 -9.33 0.46 -3.59
C THR A 120 -9.47 1.75 -4.40
N LYS A 121 -8.63 1.96 -5.40
CA LYS A 121 -8.63 3.16 -6.26
C LYS A 121 -9.95 3.41 -6.99
N ALA A 122 -10.64 2.35 -7.41
CA ALA A 122 -11.94 2.47 -8.07
C ALA A 122 -13.02 2.96 -7.09
N ALA A 123 -13.03 2.42 -5.87
CA ALA A 123 -13.93 2.83 -4.80
C ALA A 123 -13.73 4.30 -4.40
N ILE A 124 -12.46 4.75 -4.32
CA ILE A 124 -12.09 6.13 -3.97
C ILE A 124 -12.48 7.12 -5.07
N LYS A 125 -12.20 6.77 -6.35
CA LYS A 125 -12.38 7.72 -7.46
C LYS A 125 -13.83 7.83 -7.94
N ASN A 126 -14.55 6.72 -7.99
CA ASN A 126 -15.90 6.64 -8.52
C ASN A 126 -16.68 5.50 -7.88
N GLY A 127 -17.03 5.63 -6.61
CA GLY A 127 -17.78 4.62 -5.86
C GLY A 127 -19.16 4.30 -6.49
N GLN A 128 -19.88 5.30 -7.02
CA GLN A 128 -21.16 5.07 -7.69
C GLN A 128 -21.01 4.24 -8.97
N GLY A 129 -20.01 4.56 -9.80
CA GLY A 129 -19.69 3.78 -10.99
C GLY A 129 -19.28 2.35 -10.62
N LEU A 130 -18.53 2.17 -9.55
CA LEU A 130 -18.11 0.86 -9.05
C LEU A 130 -19.33 0.00 -8.60
N ILE A 131 -20.29 0.59 -7.86
CA ILE A 131 -21.49 -0.13 -7.41
C ILE A 131 -22.34 -0.54 -8.62
N ARG A 132 -22.53 0.34 -9.60
CA ARG A 132 -23.26 0.03 -10.84
C ARG A 132 -22.57 -1.06 -11.66
N GLN A 133 -21.26 -0.98 -11.80
CA GLN A 133 -20.45 -1.99 -12.46
C GLN A 133 -20.55 -3.34 -11.74
N ALA A 134 -20.44 -3.33 -10.40
CA ALA A 134 -20.58 -4.54 -9.59
C ALA A 134 -21.96 -5.18 -9.75
N LEU A 135 -23.05 -4.39 -9.84
CA LEU A 135 -24.39 -4.90 -10.12
C LEU A 135 -24.50 -5.56 -11.50
N ALA A 136 -23.83 -5.02 -12.51
CA ALA A 136 -23.86 -5.57 -13.85
C ALA A 136 -22.98 -6.82 -14.01
N GLU A 137 -21.79 -6.84 -13.38
CA GLU A 137 -20.72 -7.80 -13.67
C GLU A 137 -20.48 -8.83 -12.56
N ALA A 138 -21.10 -8.68 -11.36
CA ALA A 138 -20.87 -9.60 -10.24
C ALA A 138 -21.32 -11.03 -10.58
N GLN A 139 -20.45 -11.99 -10.34
CA GLN A 139 -20.66 -13.41 -10.56
C GLN A 139 -20.91 -14.18 -9.26
N PRO A 140 -21.69 -15.28 -9.26
CA PRO A 140 -21.83 -16.15 -8.10
C PRO A 140 -20.48 -16.73 -7.70
N HIS A 141 -20.04 -16.45 -6.46
CA HIS A 141 -18.77 -16.94 -5.94
C HIS A 141 -18.94 -18.38 -5.43
N GLY A 142 -18.09 -19.30 -5.89
CA GLY A 142 -18.15 -20.72 -5.47
C GLY A 142 -19.10 -21.61 -6.27
N ALA A 143 -19.74 -21.15 -7.34
CA ALA A 143 -20.42 -22.01 -8.29
C ALA A 143 -19.41 -22.56 -9.31
N ALA A 144 -19.54 -23.89 -9.65
CA ALA A 144 -18.67 -24.54 -10.63
C ALA A 144 -18.70 -23.81 -12.00
N PRO A 145 -17.58 -23.77 -12.74
CA PRO A 145 -17.48 -22.98 -13.95
C PRO A 145 -18.40 -23.54 -15.05
N SER A 146 -19.41 -22.80 -15.46
CA SER A 146 -20.09 -23.00 -16.73
C SER A 146 -19.28 -22.37 -17.87
N ALA A 147 -19.21 -23.09 -18.99
CA ALA A 147 -18.36 -22.87 -20.16
C ALA A 147 -18.35 -21.43 -20.72
N PRO A 148 -17.32 -21.06 -21.49
CA PRO A 148 -17.01 -19.67 -21.81
C PRO A 148 -17.99 -19.08 -22.82
N LYS A 149 -18.58 -17.94 -22.50
CA LYS A 149 -19.20 -17.00 -23.45
C LYS A 149 -18.18 -15.92 -23.81
N GLU A 150 -18.14 -15.63 -25.11
CA GLU A 150 -17.25 -14.72 -25.80
C GLU A 150 -17.02 -13.36 -25.13
N ALA A 151 -15.81 -12.87 -25.32
CA ALA A 151 -15.22 -11.71 -24.68
C ALA A 151 -15.97 -10.39 -24.89
N ALA A 152 -16.38 -9.75 -23.80
CA ALA A 152 -16.59 -8.31 -23.73
C ALA A 152 -15.23 -7.59 -23.50
N PRO A 153 -15.05 -6.32 -23.93
CA PRO A 153 -13.74 -5.69 -24.01
C PRO A 153 -13.08 -5.55 -22.64
N ALA A 154 -11.83 -5.96 -22.60
CA ALA A 154 -10.96 -6.14 -21.47
C ALA A 154 -11.09 -5.07 -20.36
N ALA A 155 -11.65 -5.45 -19.22
CA ALA A 155 -11.31 -4.87 -17.94
C ALA A 155 -9.78 -4.94 -17.80
N LYS A 156 -9.12 -3.80 -17.52
CA LYS A 156 -7.67 -3.72 -17.36
C LYS A 156 -7.25 -4.80 -16.38
N LYS A 157 -6.48 -5.80 -16.88
CA LYS A 157 -5.91 -6.90 -16.10
C LYS A 157 -5.38 -6.34 -14.78
N GLU A 158 -5.91 -6.82 -13.66
CA GLU A 158 -5.20 -6.70 -12.39
C GLU A 158 -3.75 -7.06 -12.65
N ARG A 159 -2.83 -6.24 -12.15
CA ARG A 159 -1.40 -6.51 -12.28
C ARG A 159 -1.07 -7.81 -11.55
N THR A 160 -1.32 -8.93 -12.21
CA THR A 160 -0.89 -10.27 -11.82
C THR A 160 0.55 -10.39 -12.25
N GLY A 161 1.48 -10.49 -11.30
CA GLY A 161 2.89 -10.66 -11.65
C GLY A 161 3.81 -10.45 -10.45
N ALA A 162 5.10 -10.61 -10.67
CA ALA A 162 6.16 -10.49 -9.67
C ALA A 162 6.04 -9.23 -8.80
N TYR A 163 5.58 -8.12 -9.38
CA TYR A 163 5.36 -6.87 -8.67
C TYR A 163 4.31 -6.96 -7.55
N LYS A 164 3.17 -7.66 -7.77
CA LYS A 164 2.14 -7.88 -6.72
C LYS A 164 2.73 -8.66 -5.55
N HIS A 165 3.47 -9.72 -5.84
CA HIS A 165 4.10 -10.56 -4.83
C HIS A 165 5.16 -9.80 -4.03
N LEU A 166 5.98 -8.99 -4.71
CA LEU A 166 6.95 -8.11 -4.09
C LEU A 166 6.27 -7.13 -3.11
N MET A 167 5.20 -6.44 -3.56
CA MET A 167 4.48 -5.48 -2.73
C MET A 167 3.80 -6.12 -1.52
N THR A 168 3.34 -7.36 -1.63
CA THR A 168 2.84 -8.12 -0.48
C THR A 168 3.95 -8.30 0.56
N GLY A 169 5.11 -8.82 0.16
CA GLY A 169 6.25 -9.00 1.06
C GLY A 169 6.67 -7.70 1.74
N VAL A 170 6.82 -6.62 0.97
CA VAL A 170 7.16 -5.28 1.50
C VAL A 170 6.14 -4.81 2.53
N SER A 171 4.84 -4.97 2.26
CA SER A 171 3.78 -4.50 3.16
C SER A 171 3.79 -5.20 4.52
N PHE A 172 4.01 -6.52 4.52
CA PHE A 172 4.12 -7.28 5.77
C PHE A 172 5.43 -7.04 6.51
N MET A 173 6.49 -6.64 5.81
CA MET A 173 7.79 -6.27 6.40
C MET A 173 7.72 -4.92 7.15
N LEU A 174 6.92 -3.96 6.67
CA LEU A 174 6.90 -2.58 7.19
C LEU A 174 6.71 -2.48 8.71
N PRO A 175 5.76 -3.18 9.37
CA PRO A 175 5.61 -3.11 10.82
C PRO A 175 6.87 -3.50 11.59
N PHE A 176 7.63 -4.49 11.10
CA PHE A 176 8.89 -4.91 11.71
C PHE A 176 9.96 -3.84 11.59
N VAL A 177 10.05 -3.18 10.43
CA VAL A 177 10.99 -2.08 10.19
C VAL A 177 10.66 -0.88 11.09
N VAL A 178 9.38 -0.48 11.15
CA VAL A 178 8.93 0.65 11.96
C VAL A 178 9.14 0.39 13.45
N THR A 179 8.65 -0.75 13.96
CA THR A 179 8.78 -1.11 15.38
C THR A 179 10.23 -1.27 15.78
N GLY A 180 11.01 -2.04 14.99
CA GLY A 180 12.41 -2.23 15.23
C GLY A 180 13.20 -0.93 15.21
N GLY A 181 12.92 -0.07 14.22
CA GLY A 181 13.55 1.24 14.11
C GLY A 181 13.26 2.18 15.26
N LEU A 182 12.01 2.26 15.71
CA LEU A 182 11.65 3.08 16.87
C LEU A 182 12.28 2.57 18.17
N LEU A 183 12.35 1.25 18.38
CA LEU A 183 13.01 0.67 19.55
C LEU A 183 14.53 0.89 19.53
N ILE A 184 15.18 0.80 18.35
CA ILE A 184 16.59 1.16 18.17
C ILE A 184 16.79 2.64 18.53
N ALA A 185 15.93 3.53 18.01
CA ALA A 185 16.00 4.96 18.28
C ALA A 185 15.85 5.27 19.78
N LEU A 186 14.87 4.65 20.46
CA LEU A 186 14.69 4.77 21.90
C LEU A 186 15.90 4.24 22.69
N GLY A 187 16.47 3.11 22.24
CA GLY A 187 17.73 2.59 22.82
C GLY A 187 18.85 3.61 22.75
N PHE A 188 19.05 4.23 21.59
CA PHE A 188 20.03 5.30 21.40
C PHE A 188 19.72 6.55 22.24
N ALA A 189 18.45 6.92 22.37
CA ALA A 189 18.05 8.07 23.18
C ALA A 189 18.40 7.91 24.67
N LEU A 190 18.31 6.68 25.19
CA LEU A 190 18.56 6.38 26.60
C LEU A 190 20.00 6.02 26.90
N GLY A 191 20.76 5.46 25.96
CA GLY A 191 22.11 4.95 26.20
C GLY A 191 23.20 5.48 25.26
N GLY A 192 22.84 6.41 24.36
CA GLY A 192 23.74 6.89 23.31
C GLY A 192 23.90 5.89 22.15
N ILE A 193 24.63 6.31 21.11
CA ILE A 193 24.79 5.49 19.89
C ILE A 193 25.64 4.23 20.09
N TYR A 194 26.38 4.15 21.21
CA TYR A 194 27.20 2.99 21.61
C TYR A 194 26.49 2.08 22.61
N VAL A 195 25.17 2.26 22.81
CA VAL A 195 24.37 1.47 23.75
C VAL A 195 24.40 -0.04 23.49
N TYR A 196 24.79 -0.45 22.28
CA TYR A 196 24.96 -1.85 21.90
C TYR A 196 26.21 -2.52 22.46
N ASP A 197 27.16 -1.76 22.99
CA ASP A 197 28.38 -2.29 23.56
C ASP A 197 28.10 -3.07 24.85
N ASP A 198 28.94 -4.08 25.12
CA ASP A 198 28.80 -4.96 26.28
C ASP A 198 28.82 -4.18 27.62
N ALA A 199 29.48 -3.02 27.67
CA ALA A 199 29.51 -2.13 28.84
C ALA A 199 28.09 -1.64 29.25
N HIS A 200 27.14 -1.59 28.34
CA HIS A 200 25.78 -1.16 28.60
C HIS A 200 24.81 -2.32 28.82
N ARG A 201 25.29 -3.56 28.78
CA ARG A 201 24.47 -4.77 28.94
C ARG A 201 23.66 -4.74 30.23
N GLY A 202 22.35 -4.98 30.14
CA GLY A 202 21.43 -4.92 31.29
C GLY A 202 20.80 -3.55 31.54
N THR A 203 21.26 -2.49 30.88
CA THR A 203 20.56 -1.20 30.93
C THR A 203 19.26 -1.22 30.08
N LEU A 204 18.32 -0.33 30.41
CA LEU A 204 17.08 -0.20 29.64
C LEU A 204 17.36 0.17 28.17
N GLY A 205 18.33 1.07 27.91
CA GLY A 205 18.73 1.46 26.57
C GLY A 205 19.26 0.26 25.77
N TRP A 206 20.14 -0.54 26.34
CA TRP A 206 20.65 -1.77 25.72
C TRP A 206 19.53 -2.77 25.44
N THR A 207 18.60 -2.94 26.39
CA THR A 207 17.47 -3.86 26.24
C THR A 207 16.56 -3.45 25.10
N LEU A 208 16.16 -2.17 25.02
CA LEU A 208 15.34 -1.65 23.92
C LEU A 208 16.04 -1.77 22.58
N PHE A 209 17.33 -1.44 22.52
CA PHE A 209 18.13 -1.60 21.32
C PHE A 209 18.18 -3.08 20.87
N SER A 210 18.39 -4.01 21.80
CA SER A 210 18.46 -5.44 21.50
C SER A 210 17.12 -5.99 21.00
N ILE A 211 15.98 -5.60 21.61
CA ILE A 211 14.66 -5.94 21.13
C ILE A 211 14.44 -5.36 19.72
N GLY A 212 14.82 -4.10 19.52
CA GLY A 212 14.67 -3.43 18.23
C GLY A 212 15.52 -4.08 17.13
N LYS A 213 16.83 -4.21 17.34
CA LYS A 213 17.77 -4.69 16.32
C LYS A 213 17.72 -6.20 16.13
N SER A 214 17.90 -6.95 17.22
CA SER A 214 18.15 -8.39 17.13
C SER A 214 16.90 -9.23 17.09
N ALA A 215 15.79 -8.78 17.68
CA ALA A 215 14.53 -9.52 17.67
C ALA A 215 13.55 -9.01 16.60
N THR A 216 13.44 -7.70 16.38
CA THR A 216 12.41 -7.12 15.51
C THR A 216 12.96 -6.82 14.11
N PHE A 217 13.97 -5.96 14.00
CA PHE A 217 14.53 -5.55 12.70
C PHE A 217 15.22 -6.71 11.98
N ALA A 218 15.83 -7.65 12.70
CA ALA A 218 16.43 -8.85 12.12
C ALA A 218 15.44 -9.74 11.36
N LEU A 219 14.14 -9.66 11.71
CA LEU A 219 13.07 -10.38 11.01
C LEU A 219 12.65 -9.70 9.70
N MET A 220 13.12 -8.49 9.40
CA MET A 220 12.75 -7.74 8.20
C MET A 220 12.90 -8.58 6.92
N ILE A 221 14.05 -9.17 6.70
CA ILE A 221 14.35 -9.95 5.48
C ILE A 221 13.61 -11.30 5.47
N PRO A 222 13.59 -12.08 6.55
CA PRO A 222 12.76 -13.29 6.63
C PRO A 222 11.28 -13.05 6.37
N VAL A 223 10.71 -11.98 6.93
CA VAL A 223 9.30 -11.62 6.72
C VAL A 223 9.06 -11.19 5.28
N LEU A 224 9.92 -10.34 4.70
CA LEU A 224 9.85 -9.96 3.29
C LEU A 224 9.79 -11.20 2.40
N SER A 225 10.76 -12.10 2.54
CA SER A 225 10.88 -13.33 1.76
C SER A 225 9.70 -14.28 1.98
N GLY A 226 9.30 -14.49 3.24
CA GLY A 226 8.18 -15.35 3.60
C GLY A 226 6.85 -14.89 3.00
N TYR A 227 6.58 -13.58 3.00
CA TYR A 227 5.33 -13.05 2.46
C TYR A 227 5.34 -12.83 0.95
N ILE A 228 6.50 -12.72 0.31
CA ILE A 228 6.60 -12.90 -1.15
C ILE A 228 6.18 -14.33 -1.51
N ALA A 229 6.76 -15.32 -0.84
CA ALA A 229 6.44 -16.73 -1.07
C ALA A 229 4.98 -17.06 -0.75
N TYR A 230 4.43 -16.52 0.33
CA TYR A 230 3.00 -16.60 0.66
C TYR A 230 2.12 -16.05 -0.47
N SER A 231 2.45 -14.89 -1.01
CA SER A 231 1.68 -14.29 -2.11
C SER A 231 1.69 -15.11 -3.40
N VAL A 232 2.71 -15.97 -3.61
CA VAL A 232 2.85 -16.87 -4.77
C VAL A 232 2.18 -18.22 -4.55
N ALA A 233 2.36 -18.82 -3.36
CA ALA A 233 2.04 -20.21 -3.07
C ALA A 233 1.18 -20.42 -1.80
N ASP A 234 0.61 -19.33 -1.26
CA ASP A 234 -0.19 -19.33 -0.04
C ASP A 234 0.60 -19.85 1.19
N ARG A 235 -0.09 -20.28 2.25
CA ARG A 235 0.47 -20.66 3.55
C ARG A 235 1.68 -21.61 3.48
N PRO A 236 1.71 -22.65 2.65
CA PRO A 236 2.87 -23.53 2.55
C PRO A 236 4.16 -22.83 2.10
N GLY A 237 4.07 -21.67 1.45
CA GLY A 237 5.21 -20.88 1.00
C GLY A 237 5.91 -20.11 2.13
N ILE A 238 5.23 -19.85 3.26
CA ILE A 238 5.78 -19.01 4.34
C ILE A 238 7.07 -19.59 4.90
N THR A 239 7.08 -20.85 5.31
CA THR A 239 8.24 -21.50 5.93
C THR A 239 9.46 -21.50 5.03
N PRO A 240 9.40 -22.00 3.78
CA PRO A 240 10.56 -21.95 2.88
C PRO A 240 11.00 -20.52 2.55
N GLY A 241 10.07 -19.57 2.43
CA GLY A 241 10.39 -18.17 2.22
C GLY A 241 11.13 -17.56 3.40
N MET A 242 10.62 -17.72 4.63
CA MET A 242 11.30 -17.22 5.84
C MET A 242 12.66 -17.85 6.05
N ALA A 243 12.77 -19.17 5.87
CA ALA A 243 14.05 -19.87 5.97
C ALA A 243 15.05 -19.36 4.92
N GLY A 244 14.62 -19.17 3.68
CA GLY A 244 15.44 -18.59 2.62
C GLY A 244 15.90 -17.16 2.92
N GLY A 245 15.03 -16.34 3.54
CA GLY A 245 15.38 -15.00 4.00
C GLY A 245 16.40 -15.00 5.14
N MET A 246 16.32 -15.95 6.08
CA MET A 246 17.35 -16.15 7.12
C MET A 246 18.69 -16.56 6.52
N ILE A 247 18.67 -17.49 5.57
CA ILE A 247 19.89 -17.90 4.85
C ILE A 247 20.49 -16.71 4.10
N ALA A 248 19.68 -15.91 3.41
CA ALA A 248 20.14 -14.71 2.72
C ALA A 248 20.90 -13.75 3.65
N ASN A 249 20.40 -13.57 4.88
CA ASN A 249 21.12 -12.79 5.91
C ASN A 249 22.45 -13.43 6.28
N SER A 250 22.49 -14.73 6.54
CA SER A 250 23.68 -15.42 7.04
C SER A 250 24.82 -15.49 6.01
N ILE A 251 24.51 -15.49 4.71
CA ILE A 251 25.48 -15.53 3.61
C ILE A 251 25.85 -14.14 3.05
N GLY A 252 25.38 -13.06 3.68
CA GLY A 252 25.66 -11.69 3.24
C GLY A 252 24.91 -11.23 2.00
N ALA A 253 23.90 -11.99 1.53
CA ALA A 253 23.07 -11.61 0.38
C ALA A 253 21.99 -10.57 0.75
N GLY A 254 21.78 -10.30 2.04
CA GLY A 254 20.94 -9.25 2.56
C GLY A 254 19.53 -9.21 2.00
N PHE A 255 18.99 -7.99 1.81
CA PHE A 255 17.61 -7.83 1.33
C PHE A 255 17.43 -8.29 -0.13
N LEU A 256 18.46 -8.16 -0.99
CA LEU A 256 18.41 -8.69 -2.36
C LEU A 256 18.27 -10.21 -2.35
N GLY A 257 19.02 -10.89 -1.47
CA GLY A 257 18.87 -12.33 -1.24
C GLY A 257 17.49 -12.69 -0.71
N GLY A 258 16.93 -11.87 0.18
CA GLY A 258 15.56 -12.02 0.68
C GLY A 258 14.49 -11.92 -0.42
N LEU A 259 14.65 -10.97 -1.35
CA LEU A 259 13.78 -10.88 -2.52
C LEU A 259 13.87 -12.13 -3.39
N ALA A 260 15.10 -12.53 -3.75
CA ALA A 260 15.34 -13.70 -4.57
C ALA A 260 14.80 -14.99 -3.93
N SER A 261 15.12 -15.22 -2.65
CA SER A 261 14.66 -16.41 -1.92
C SER A 261 13.15 -16.48 -1.79
N GLY A 262 12.46 -15.34 -1.63
CA GLY A 262 11.00 -15.29 -1.56
C GLY A 262 10.33 -15.77 -2.86
N PHE A 263 10.84 -15.33 -4.00
CA PHE A 263 10.34 -15.81 -5.29
C PHE A 263 10.69 -17.28 -5.53
N ILE A 264 11.93 -17.70 -5.22
CA ILE A 264 12.35 -19.10 -5.35
C ILE A 264 11.44 -20.00 -4.53
N ALA A 265 11.26 -19.69 -3.25
CA ALA A 265 10.42 -20.43 -2.33
C ALA A 265 8.97 -20.51 -2.83
N GLY A 266 8.39 -19.37 -3.22
CA GLY A 266 7.03 -19.32 -3.71
C GLY A 266 6.81 -20.17 -4.95
N TYR A 267 7.65 -20.00 -5.98
CA TYR A 267 7.51 -20.76 -7.21
C TYR A 267 7.88 -22.23 -7.05
N ALA A 268 8.87 -22.58 -6.21
CA ALA A 268 9.18 -23.96 -5.89
C ALA A 268 8.00 -24.69 -5.22
N VAL A 269 7.39 -24.06 -4.21
CA VAL A 269 6.22 -24.61 -3.52
C VAL A 269 5.03 -24.72 -4.45
N LYS A 270 4.77 -23.72 -5.27
CA LYS A 270 3.71 -23.75 -6.29
C LYS A 270 3.91 -24.92 -7.25
N TRP A 271 5.10 -25.07 -7.80
CA TRP A 271 5.46 -26.17 -8.69
C TRP A 271 5.31 -27.54 -8.01
N LEU A 272 5.78 -27.71 -6.76
CA LEU A 272 5.60 -28.93 -5.98
C LEU A 272 4.12 -29.22 -5.77
N ASN A 273 3.32 -28.20 -5.47
CA ASN A 273 1.89 -28.37 -5.24
C ASN A 273 1.14 -28.86 -6.49
N GLU A 274 1.54 -28.43 -7.67
CA GLU A 274 0.96 -28.87 -8.94
C GLU A 274 1.39 -30.30 -9.33
N LYS A 275 2.64 -30.70 -9.00
CA LYS A 275 3.22 -32.00 -9.38
C LYS A 275 2.90 -33.10 -8.40
N ILE A 276 2.86 -32.83 -7.11
CA ILE A 276 2.60 -33.84 -6.08
C ILE A 276 1.11 -34.08 -5.97
N ARG A 277 0.66 -35.26 -6.38
CA ARG A 277 -0.70 -35.75 -6.21
C ARG A 277 -0.70 -36.86 -5.19
N LEU A 278 -1.44 -36.67 -4.11
CA LEU A 278 -1.57 -37.65 -3.03
C LEU A 278 -2.96 -38.29 -3.05
N GLY A 279 -3.11 -39.47 -2.45
CA GLY A 279 -4.41 -40.04 -2.21
C GLY A 279 -5.19 -39.25 -1.14
N ARG A 280 -6.52 -39.35 -1.19
CA ARG A 280 -7.47 -38.57 -0.36
C ARG A 280 -7.14 -38.57 1.16
N ASN A 281 -6.56 -39.65 1.65
CA ASN A 281 -6.20 -39.80 3.08
C ASN A 281 -4.90 -39.05 3.46
N LEU A 282 -4.06 -38.66 2.50
CA LEU A 282 -2.79 -38.01 2.73
C LEU A 282 -2.78 -36.54 2.27
N ASP A 283 -3.86 -36.05 1.63
CA ASP A 283 -3.94 -34.68 1.11
C ASP A 283 -3.75 -33.63 2.21
N GLY A 284 -4.18 -33.92 3.45
CA GLY A 284 -3.97 -33.03 4.59
C GLY A 284 -2.50 -32.86 5.00
N LEU A 285 -1.62 -33.84 4.71
CA LEU A 285 -0.18 -33.76 5.01
C LEU A 285 0.57 -32.87 4.00
N LYS A 286 0.04 -32.71 2.80
CA LYS A 286 0.68 -31.97 1.72
C LYS A 286 1.01 -30.52 2.11
N PRO A 287 0.05 -29.67 2.54
CA PRO A 287 0.32 -28.27 2.86
C PRO A 287 1.08 -28.07 4.17
N VAL A 288 1.02 -29.01 5.11
CA VAL A 288 1.60 -28.84 6.46
C VAL A 288 3.00 -29.43 6.56
N LEU A 289 3.27 -30.53 5.87
CA LEU A 289 4.55 -31.24 5.97
C LEU A 289 5.32 -31.25 4.67
N ILE A 290 4.73 -31.76 3.58
CA ILE A 290 5.48 -32.09 2.35
C ILE A 290 5.94 -30.82 1.63
N LEU A 291 5.03 -29.88 1.40
CA LEU A 291 5.36 -28.65 0.69
C LEU A 291 6.31 -27.73 1.47
N PRO A 292 6.14 -27.49 2.79
CA PRO A 292 7.12 -26.73 3.56
C PRO A 292 8.48 -27.41 3.63
N LEU A 293 8.55 -28.72 3.83
CA LEU A 293 9.80 -29.46 3.94
C LEU A 293 10.60 -29.41 2.62
N LEU A 294 9.98 -29.85 1.53
CA LEU A 294 10.63 -29.89 0.22
C LEU A 294 10.90 -28.48 -0.31
N GLY A 295 9.98 -27.54 -0.11
CA GLY A 295 10.16 -26.14 -0.46
C GLY A 295 11.35 -25.51 0.26
N THR A 296 11.49 -25.76 1.57
CA THR A 296 12.64 -25.27 2.36
C THR A 296 13.95 -25.91 1.90
N LEU A 297 13.95 -27.22 1.63
CA LEU A 297 15.13 -27.91 1.14
C LEU A 297 15.58 -27.35 -0.21
N ILE A 298 14.68 -27.21 -1.18
CA ILE A 298 14.99 -26.64 -2.51
C ILE A 298 15.49 -25.21 -2.37
N THR A 299 14.76 -24.36 -1.64
CA THR A 299 15.13 -22.97 -1.44
C THR A 299 16.50 -22.84 -0.77
N GLY A 300 16.73 -23.61 0.30
CA GLY A 300 17.99 -23.60 1.04
C GLY A 300 19.18 -24.03 0.18
N LEU A 301 19.05 -25.14 -0.57
CA LEU A 301 20.11 -25.61 -1.45
C LEU A 301 20.40 -24.60 -2.57
N LEU A 302 19.38 -24.03 -3.20
CA LEU A 302 19.57 -23.01 -4.21
C LEU A 302 20.24 -21.73 -3.65
N MET A 303 19.88 -21.33 -2.44
CA MET A 303 20.51 -20.16 -1.81
C MET A 303 21.96 -20.42 -1.40
N TYR A 304 22.29 -21.59 -0.84
CA TYR A 304 23.66 -21.90 -0.43
C TYR A 304 24.60 -22.17 -1.60
N TYR A 305 24.16 -22.89 -2.64
CA TYR A 305 25.05 -23.42 -3.66
C TYR A 305 24.98 -22.71 -5.01
N VAL A 306 23.88 -22.02 -5.32
CA VAL A 306 23.66 -21.46 -6.67
C VAL A 306 23.53 -19.93 -6.65
N LEU A 307 22.57 -19.39 -5.95
CA LEU A 307 22.19 -17.98 -6.07
C LEU A 307 22.74 -17.08 -4.97
N GLY A 308 23.06 -17.62 -3.80
CA GLY A 308 23.45 -16.80 -2.66
C GLY A 308 24.74 -16.02 -2.92
N GLN A 309 25.78 -16.68 -3.42
CA GLN A 309 27.05 -16.01 -3.70
C GLN A 309 26.96 -14.93 -4.79
N PRO A 310 26.34 -15.17 -5.95
CA PRO A 310 26.13 -14.11 -6.96
C PRO A 310 25.33 -12.93 -6.43
N VAL A 311 24.28 -13.18 -5.63
CA VAL A 311 23.45 -12.11 -5.06
C VAL A 311 24.20 -11.33 -3.98
N ALA A 312 25.00 -12.02 -3.15
CA ALA A 312 25.84 -11.36 -2.15
C ALA A 312 26.92 -10.48 -2.83
N ALA A 313 27.54 -10.96 -3.91
CA ALA A 313 28.48 -10.18 -4.70
C ALA A 313 27.83 -8.96 -5.36
N ALA A 314 26.59 -9.11 -5.88
CA ALA A 314 25.83 -7.99 -6.42
C ALA A 314 25.49 -6.95 -5.33
N LEU A 315 25.11 -7.38 -4.12
CA LEU A 315 24.85 -6.47 -3.00
C LEU A 315 26.16 -5.76 -2.56
N ALA A 316 27.27 -6.48 -2.50
CA ALA A 316 28.58 -5.89 -2.18
C ALA A 316 28.97 -4.84 -3.23
N ALA A 317 28.88 -5.16 -4.50
CA ALA A 317 29.16 -4.21 -5.60
C ALA A 317 28.25 -2.96 -5.55
N LEU A 318 26.97 -3.14 -5.26
CA LEU A 318 26.03 -2.03 -5.05
C LEU A 318 26.45 -1.17 -3.83
N THR A 319 26.81 -1.81 -2.73
CA THR A 319 27.26 -1.16 -1.52
C THR A 319 28.53 -0.33 -1.74
N ASP A 320 29.52 -0.91 -2.40
CA ASP A 320 30.79 -0.24 -2.73
C ASP A 320 30.56 0.92 -3.72
N TRP A 321 29.70 0.75 -4.71
CA TRP A 321 29.31 1.82 -5.61
C TRP A 321 28.64 2.97 -4.86
N LEU A 322 27.70 2.69 -3.94
CA LEU A 322 27.03 3.71 -3.14
C LEU A 322 27.99 4.44 -2.19
N ARG A 323 28.92 3.71 -1.56
CA ARG A 323 29.97 4.29 -0.70
C ARG A 323 30.95 5.15 -1.51
N GLY A 324 31.25 4.77 -2.74
CA GLY A 324 32.12 5.50 -3.64
C GLY A 324 31.47 6.67 -4.38
N MET A 325 30.17 6.92 -4.18
CA MET A 325 29.46 7.98 -4.89
C MET A 325 30.04 9.36 -4.58
N GLN A 326 30.45 10.05 -5.64
CA GLN A 326 30.81 11.46 -5.58
C GLN A 326 29.56 12.36 -5.59
N THR A 327 29.74 13.63 -5.21
CA THR A 327 28.65 14.59 -5.03
C THR A 327 27.61 14.64 -6.17
N SER A 328 28.05 14.66 -7.43
CA SER A 328 27.15 14.71 -8.59
C SER A 328 26.26 13.47 -8.72
N SER A 329 26.83 12.26 -8.52
CA SER A 329 26.06 11.01 -8.55
C SER A 329 25.12 10.89 -7.35
N ALA A 330 25.54 11.38 -6.18
CA ALA A 330 24.72 11.45 -4.99
C ALA A 330 23.50 12.37 -5.19
N ILE A 331 23.67 13.51 -5.85
CA ILE A 331 22.55 14.40 -6.20
C ILE A 331 21.52 13.68 -7.06
N VAL A 332 21.96 12.98 -8.10
CA VAL A 332 21.04 12.25 -9.01
C VAL A 332 20.28 11.16 -8.27
N LEU A 333 20.94 10.36 -7.45
CA LEU A 333 20.29 9.34 -6.63
C LEU A 333 19.33 9.98 -5.61
N GLY A 334 19.74 11.08 -4.99
CA GLY A 334 18.91 11.83 -4.05
C GLY A 334 17.65 12.39 -4.71
N LEU A 335 17.77 12.97 -5.93
CA LEU A 335 16.62 13.43 -6.72
C LEU A 335 15.66 12.27 -7.02
N LEU A 336 16.19 11.13 -7.42
CA LEU A 336 15.39 9.96 -7.75
C LEU A 336 14.65 9.42 -6.52
N LEU A 337 15.37 9.10 -5.46
CA LEU A 337 14.79 8.57 -4.22
C LEU A 337 13.81 9.56 -3.60
N GLY A 338 14.18 10.85 -3.57
CA GLY A 338 13.31 11.88 -3.04
C GLY A 338 12.03 12.04 -3.85
N GLY A 339 12.11 12.08 -5.17
CA GLY A 339 10.94 12.14 -6.05
C GLY A 339 10.02 10.93 -5.89
N MET A 340 10.58 9.72 -5.79
CA MET A 340 9.84 8.48 -5.56
C MET A 340 9.01 8.54 -4.26
N MET A 341 9.48 9.22 -3.23
CA MET A 341 8.75 9.33 -1.96
C MET A 341 7.44 10.11 -2.09
N ALA A 342 7.31 11.01 -3.06
CA ALA A 342 6.15 11.91 -3.18
C ALA A 342 5.22 11.60 -4.36
N ILE A 343 5.58 10.70 -5.29
CA ILE A 343 4.77 10.39 -6.48
C ILE A 343 3.45 9.71 -6.11
N ASP A 344 3.48 8.75 -5.22
CA ASP A 344 2.31 7.96 -4.82
C ASP A 344 2.10 7.84 -3.31
N MET A 345 2.90 8.55 -2.51
CA MET A 345 2.76 8.81 -1.06
C MET A 345 2.24 7.59 -0.27
N GLY A 346 3.09 6.60 -0.05
CA GLY A 346 2.75 5.32 0.58
C GLY A 346 2.30 4.25 -0.41
N GLY A 347 2.29 4.56 -1.71
CA GLY A 347 2.06 3.61 -2.79
C GLY A 347 3.32 2.80 -3.15
N PRO A 348 3.25 2.07 -4.27
CA PRO A 348 4.31 1.16 -4.67
C PRO A 348 5.68 1.80 -4.93
N ILE A 349 5.71 3.01 -5.50
CA ILE A 349 6.95 3.72 -5.82
C ILE A 349 7.62 4.22 -4.54
N ASN A 350 6.84 4.82 -3.64
CA ASN A 350 7.29 5.22 -2.30
C ASN A 350 7.85 4.04 -1.52
N LYS A 351 7.13 2.90 -1.49
CA LYS A 351 7.58 1.69 -0.82
C LYS A 351 8.87 1.12 -1.40
N ALA A 352 9.06 1.21 -2.71
CA ALA A 352 10.30 0.74 -3.34
C ALA A 352 11.50 1.57 -2.87
N ALA A 353 11.39 2.90 -2.82
CA ALA A 353 12.44 3.76 -2.29
C ALA A 353 12.71 3.49 -0.81
N TYR A 354 11.65 3.36 -0.01
CA TYR A 354 11.77 3.05 1.42
C TYR A 354 12.42 1.68 1.69
N THR A 355 12.00 0.65 0.95
CA THR A 355 12.57 -0.70 1.06
C THR A 355 14.05 -0.71 0.65
N PHE A 356 14.41 0.03 -0.40
CA PHE A 356 15.79 0.20 -0.82
C PHE A 356 16.63 0.86 0.29
N GLY A 357 16.19 2.01 0.82
CA GLY A 357 16.89 2.71 1.89
C GLY A 357 17.05 1.87 3.16
N THR A 358 15.97 1.22 3.62
CA THR A 358 16.00 0.37 4.82
C THR A 358 16.82 -0.89 4.63
N GLY A 359 16.78 -1.49 3.44
CA GLY A 359 17.56 -2.69 3.11
C GLY A 359 19.07 -2.45 3.19
N LEU A 360 19.51 -1.25 2.85
CA LEU A 360 20.91 -0.85 2.89
C LEU A 360 21.44 -0.54 4.30
N ILE A 361 20.58 -0.25 5.27
CA ILE A 361 20.99 -0.06 6.68
C ILE A 361 21.70 -1.31 7.21
N ALA A 362 21.22 -2.50 6.83
CA ALA A 362 21.84 -3.76 7.22
C ALA A 362 23.27 -3.93 6.65
N SER A 363 23.60 -3.22 5.56
CA SER A 363 24.92 -3.19 4.92
C SER A 363 25.72 -1.94 5.33
N GLU A 364 25.28 -1.23 6.37
CA GLU A 364 25.91 -0.01 6.90
C GLU A 364 26.04 1.13 5.89
N VAL A 365 25.10 1.21 4.93
CA VAL A 365 24.96 2.31 4.00
C VAL A 365 23.73 3.14 4.41
N TYR A 366 23.97 4.31 4.98
CA TYR A 366 22.95 5.10 5.67
C TYR A 366 22.43 6.30 4.87
N SER A 367 23.18 6.77 3.88
CA SER A 367 22.83 7.99 3.11
C SER A 367 21.54 7.85 2.33
N PRO A 368 21.21 6.69 1.66
CA PRO A 368 19.93 6.55 0.97
C PRO A 368 18.74 6.63 1.93
N MET A 369 18.88 6.10 3.15
CA MET A 369 17.80 6.20 4.14
C MET A 369 17.62 7.62 4.66
N ALA A 370 18.68 8.41 4.78
CA ALA A 370 18.59 9.82 5.12
C ALA A 370 17.81 10.61 4.07
N ALA A 371 18.11 10.39 2.79
CA ALA A 371 17.36 11.03 1.69
C ALA A 371 15.88 10.60 1.68
N VAL A 372 15.60 9.32 1.86
CA VAL A 372 14.25 8.74 1.87
C VAL A 372 13.41 9.31 3.01
N MET A 373 13.94 9.34 4.25
CA MET A 373 13.17 9.84 5.38
C MET A 373 12.95 11.35 5.28
N ALA A 374 13.98 12.14 4.97
CA ALA A 374 13.83 13.59 4.77
C ALA A 374 12.80 13.93 3.69
N ALA A 375 12.91 13.25 2.54
CA ALA A 375 12.02 13.47 1.41
C ALA A 375 10.58 12.99 1.67
N GLY A 376 10.40 11.93 2.44
CA GLY A 376 9.07 11.43 2.83
C GLY A 376 8.36 12.30 3.87
N MET A 377 9.12 13.04 4.68
CA MET A 377 8.57 14.07 5.59
C MET A 377 8.10 15.30 4.82
N THR A 378 8.72 15.61 3.69
CA THR A 378 8.51 16.85 2.90
C THR A 378 7.06 17.03 2.43
N PRO A 379 6.34 16.09 1.81
CA PRO A 379 5.00 16.27 1.27
C PRO A 379 3.98 16.80 2.29
N PRO A 380 3.76 16.15 3.44
CA PRO A 380 2.77 16.62 4.39
C PRO A 380 3.19 17.92 5.09
N LEU A 381 4.50 18.15 5.32
CA LEU A 381 5.00 19.42 5.84
C LEU A 381 4.80 20.55 4.85
N ALA A 382 5.02 20.30 3.55
CA ALA A 382 4.78 21.27 2.48
C ALA A 382 3.30 21.65 2.35
N ILE A 383 2.40 20.69 2.47
CA ILE A 383 0.95 20.93 2.50
C ILE A 383 0.59 21.87 3.65
N ALA A 384 1.10 21.59 4.85
CA ALA A 384 0.83 22.40 6.02
C ALA A 384 1.36 23.83 5.83
N LEU A 385 2.58 23.98 5.33
CA LEU A 385 3.19 25.26 5.03
C LEU A 385 2.42 26.02 3.95
N ALA A 386 2.02 25.36 2.86
CA ALA A 386 1.25 25.96 1.78
C ALA A 386 -0.12 26.42 2.26
N ALA A 387 -0.81 25.62 3.07
CA ALA A 387 -2.12 25.98 3.62
C ALA A 387 -2.05 27.18 4.59
N TRP A 388 -0.91 27.36 5.26
CA TRP A 388 -0.66 28.51 6.12
C TRP A 388 -0.30 29.78 5.31
N LEU A 389 0.57 29.68 4.31
CA LEU A 389 1.05 30.80 3.48
C LEU A 389 0.00 31.26 2.47
N PHE A 390 -0.72 30.34 1.84
CA PHE A 390 -1.63 30.59 0.73
C PHE A 390 -3.08 30.24 1.06
N LYS A 391 -3.61 30.84 2.11
CA LYS A 391 -4.96 30.55 2.68
C LYS A 391 -6.08 30.57 1.64
N SER A 392 -5.99 31.43 0.61
CA SER A 392 -6.98 31.53 -0.47
C SER A 392 -6.99 30.36 -1.45
N ARG A 393 -6.03 29.45 -1.36
CA ARG A 393 -5.90 28.26 -2.21
C ARG A 393 -6.40 26.99 -1.53
N PHE A 394 -6.77 27.07 -0.26
CA PHE A 394 -7.19 25.94 0.57
C PHE A 394 -8.53 26.25 1.23
N SER A 395 -9.50 25.30 1.13
CA SER A 395 -10.76 25.41 1.85
C SER A 395 -10.56 25.39 3.38
N ALA A 396 -11.59 25.73 4.15
CA ALA A 396 -11.52 25.66 5.61
C ALA A 396 -11.19 24.24 6.10
N GLU A 397 -11.83 23.24 5.50
CA GLU A 397 -11.58 21.80 5.78
C GLU A 397 -10.15 21.39 5.44
N GLU A 398 -9.62 21.82 4.26
CA GLU A 398 -8.25 21.55 3.88
C GLU A 398 -7.24 22.18 4.86
N ARG A 399 -7.51 23.38 5.35
CA ARG A 399 -6.64 24.03 6.34
C ARG A 399 -6.62 23.29 7.68
N ASP A 400 -7.76 22.77 8.10
CA ASP A 400 -7.81 21.95 9.31
C ASP A 400 -7.13 20.60 9.11
N GLY A 401 -7.36 19.93 7.98
CA GLY A 401 -6.65 18.70 7.62
C GLY A 401 -5.13 18.88 7.48
N ALA A 402 -4.67 20.08 7.07
CA ALA A 402 -3.25 20.38 6.95
C ALA A 402 -2.51 20.39 8.31
N LYS A 403 -3.21 20.67 9.42
CA LYS A 403 -2.63 20.56 10.78
C LYS A 403 -2.29 19.10 11.11
N ALA A 404 -3.21 18.19 10.81
CA ALA A 404 -2.96 16.75 10.98
C ALA A 404 -1.85 16.26 10.05
N ALA A 405 -1.82 16.73 8.79
CA ALA A 405 -0.74 16.43 7.86
C ALA A 405 0.63 16.89 8.40
N ALA A 406 0.73 18.05 9.05
CA ALA A 406 1.98 18.51 9.68
C ALA A 406 2.50 17.50 10.71
N VAL A 407 1.63 17.03 11.61
CA VAL A 407 2.00 16.04 12.64
C VAL A 407 2.44 14.72 12.00
N MET A 408 1.71 14.26 10.99
CA MET A 408 2.07 13.07 10.22
C MET A 408 3.42 13.24 9.52
N GLY A 409 3.70 14.41 8.95
CA GLY A 409 4.98 14.73 8.32
C GLY A 409 6.15 14.69 9.30
N LEU A 410 5.96 15.22 10.52
CA LEU A 410 6.98 15.09 11.57
C LEU A 410 7.24 13.64 11.96
N ALA A 411 6.26 12.77 11.89
CA ALA A 411 6.40 11.34 12.18
C ALA A 411 6.90 10.50 10.99
N PHE A 412 7.25 11.12 9.85
CA PHE A 412 7.60 10.44 8.60
C PHE A 412 6.43 9.61 8.04
N ILE A 413 5.22 10.11 8.12
CA ILE A 413 4.02 9.50 7.54
C ILE A 413 3.62 10.32 6.31
N THR A 414 4.16 9.94 5.15
CA THR A 414 3.97 10.64 3.87
C THR A 414 2.50 10.68 3.42
N GLU A 415 1.72 9.68 3.85
CA GLU A 415 0.29 9.53 3.58
C GLU A 415 -0.55 10.72 4.05
N GLY A 416 -0.04 11.55 4.97
CA GLY A 416 -0.70 12.79 5.39
C GLY A 416 -1.00 13.77 4.24
N ALA A 417 -0.30 13.66 3.11
CA ALA A 417 -0.54 14.49 1.94
C ALA A 417 -1.58 13.89 0.96
N ILE A 418 -1.99 12.64 1.12
CA ILE A 418 -2.90 11.94 0.18
C ILE A 418 -4.24 12.66 -0.01
N PRO A 419 -4.95 13.14 1.04
CA PRO A 419 -6.25 13.79 0.85
C PRO A 419 -6.18 15.01 -0.08
N PHE A 420 -5.07 15.73 -0.04
CA PHE A 420 -4.83 16.90 -0.89
C PHE A 420 -4.46 16.52 -2.32
N ALA A 421 -3.63 15.49 -2.47
CA ALA A 421 -3.27 14.95 -3.78
C ALA A 421 -4.47 14.28 -4.48
N ALA A 422 -5.38 13.66 -3.75
CA ALA A 422 -6.57 13.04 -4.31
C ALA A 422 -7.56 14.07 -4.90
N LYS A 423 -7.65 15.27 -4.28
CA LYS A 423 -8.52 16.36 -4.76
C LYS A 423 -7.98 17.03 -6.03
N ASP A 424 -6.66 17.23 -6.15
CA ASP A 424 -6.03 17.88 -7.30
C ASP A 424 -4.68 17.22 -7.66
N PRO A 425 -4.70 15.98 -8.19
CA PRO A 425 -3.48 15.21 -8.41
C PRO A 425 -2.51 15.84 -9.41
N LEU A 426 -3.03 16.50 -10.44
CA LEU A 426 -2.22 17.07 -11.51
C LEU A 426 -1.38 18.28 -11.04
N ARG A 427 -1.78 18.96 -9.97
CA ARG A 427 -1.03 20.10 -9.43
C ARG A 427 -0.28 19.75 -8.16
N VAL A 428 -0.91 18.94 -7.28
CA VAL A 428 -0.34 18.62 -5.98
C VAL A 428 0.82 17.64 -6.12
N ILE A 429 0.66 16.53 -6.87
CA ILE A 429 1.71 15.51 -6.98
C ILE A 429 3.01 16.08 -7.59
N PRO A 430 3.01 16.79 -8.73
CA PRO A 430 4.25 17.36 -9.28
C PRO A 430 4.92 18.37 -8.34
N ALA A 431 4.12 19.21 -7.65
CA ALA A 431 4.65 20.17 -6.70
C ALA A 431 5.36 19.49 -5.52
N LEU A 432 4.75 18.45 -4.97
CA LEU A 432 5.32 17.68 -3.86
C LEU A 432 6.54 16.87 -4.31
N ALA A 433 6.47 16.25 -5.50
CA ALA A 433 7.58 15.47 -6.05
C ALA A 433 8.82 16.35 -6.31
N ALA A 434 8.65 17.57 -6.81
CA ALA A 434 9.76 18.49 -7.04
C ALA A 434 10.47 18.87 -5.72
N GLY A 435 9.73 19.20 -4.66
CA GLY A 435 10.34 19.53 -3.37
C GLY A 435 10.95 18.32 -2.68
N SER A 436 10.30 17.15 -2.71
CA SER A 436 10.86 15.92 -2.16
C SER A 436 12.13 15.50 -2.90
N ALA A 437 12.17 15.66 -4.22
CA ALA A 437 13.39 15.42 -5.02
C ALA A 437 14.51 16.36 -4.58
N LEU A 438 14.22 17.65 -4.41
CA LEU A 438 15.21 18.61 -3.91
C LEU A 438 15.71 18.24 -2.51
N THR A 439 14.80 17.84 -1.61
CA THR A 439 15.17 17.36 -0.25
C THR A 439 16.16 16.20 -0.33
N GLY A 440 15.85 15.19 -1.12
CA GLY A 440 16.73 14.03 -1.29
C GLY A 440 18.09 14.41 -1.89
N ALA A 441 18.10 15.29 -2.88
CA ALA A 441 19.33 15.78 -3.50
C ALA A 441 20.24 16.51 -2.50
N ILE A 442 19.69 17.43 -1.71
CA ILE A 442 20.46 18.16 -0.69
C ILE A 442 20.98 17.20 0.38
N ALA A 443 20.13 16.30 0.89
CA ALA A 443 20.53 15.35 1.93
C ALA A 443 21.67 14.44 1.46
N MET A 444 21.58 13.88 0.24
CA MET A 444 22.64 13.04 -0.33
C MET A 444 23.92 13.83 -0.63
N SER A 445 23.81 15.01 -1.24
CA SER A 445 24.99 15.83 -1.58
C SER A 445 25.73 16.35 -0.37
N ALA A 446 25.02 16.57 0.74
CA ALA A 446 25.60 16.99 2.02
C ALA A 446 26.17 15.81 2.84
N GLY A 447 26.11 14.57 2.31
CA GLY A 447 26.58 13.39 3.04
C GLY A 447 25.78 13.09 4.30
N CYS A 448 24.50 13.45 4.34
CA CYS A 448 23.66 13.11 5.47
C CYS A 448 23.50 11.58 5.56
N GLU A 449 23.62 11.05 6.76
CA GLU A 449 23.42 9.64 7.08
C GLU A 449 22.33 9.50 8.13
N LEU A 450 21.51 8.47 8.03
CA LEU A 450 20.49 8.15 9.02
C LEU A 450 20.59 6.68 9.41
N ARG A 451 20.87 6.43 10.66
CA ARG A 451 21.16 5.09 11.22
C ARG A 451 19.93 4.35 11.71
N VAL A 452 18.76 4.96 11.62
CA VAL A 452 17.49 4.36 12.01
C VAL A 452 16.54 4.30 10.82
N PRO A 453 15.73 3.26 10.67
CA PRO A 453 14.88 3.09 9.49
C PRO A 453 13.59 3.89 9.54
N HIS A 454 13.22 4.47 10.70
CA HIS A 454 11.98 5.22 10.87
C HIS A 454 12.07 6.17 12.08
N GLY A 455 11.08 7.07 12.22
CA GLY A 455 10.92 7.92 13.39
C GLY A 455 10.78 9.42 13.09
N GLY A 456 11.11 9.87 11.88
CA GLY A 456 10.93 11.26 11.49
C GLY A 456 11.66 12.24 12.40
N ALA A 457 10.96 13.30 12.82
CA ALA A 457 11.52 14.31 13.72
C ALA A 457 11.88 13.78 15.13
N PHE A 458 11.28 12.65 15.55
CA PHE A 458 11.55 12.09 16.89
C PHE A 458 12.96 11.53 17.04
N VAL A 459 13.66 11.24 15.94
CA VAL A 459 15.04 10.75 15.97
C VAL A 459 16.07 11.88 15.89
N LEU A 460 15.68 13.09 15.50
CA LEU A 460 16.60 14.22 15.33
C LEU A 460 17.31 14.67 16.59
N PRO A 461 16.66 14.66 17.80
CA PRO A 461 17.33 14.99 19.04
C PRO A 461 18.35 13.95 19.51
N ILE A 462 18.35 12.74 18.92
CA ILE A 462 19.24 11.66 19.33
C ILE A 462 20.63 11.92 18.77
N PRO A 463 21.68 12.06 19.63
CA PRO A 463 23.03 12.34 19.18
C PRO A 463 23.51 11.30 18.17
N ASN A 464 24.04 11.75 17.03
CA ASN A 464 24.59 10.93 15.96
C ASN A 464 23.61 9.94 15.28
N ALA A 465 22.32 9.97 15.57
CA ALA A 465 21.33 9.22 14.80
C ALA A 465 21.23 9.74 13.36
N VAL A 466 21.39 11.06 13.20
CA VAL A 466 21.47 11.75 11.90
C VAL A 466 22.81 12.49 11.84
N SER A 467 23.65 12.18 10.84
CA SER A 467 24.85 12.96 10.58
C SER A 467 24.47 14.26 9.83
N HIS A 468 25.33 15.29 9.97
CA HIS A 468 25.10 16.61 9.33
C HIS A 468 23.68 17.14 9.56
N LEU A 469 23.18 17.07 10.82
CA LEU A 469 21.79 17.40 11.19
C LEU A 469 21.34 18.77 10.66
N GLY A 470 22.24 19.79 10.69
CA GLY A 470 21.92 21.13 10.15
C GLY A 470 21.55 21.08 8.67
N MET A 471 22.33 20.37 7.85
CA MET A 471 22.06 20.20 6.43
C MET A 471 20.82 19.34 6.17
N TYR A 472 20.58 18.34 7.01
CA TYR A 472 19.38 17.51 6.97
C TYR A 472 18.10 18.34 7.18
N LEU A 473 18.11 19.24 8.17
CA LEU A 473 17.00 20.18 8.43
C LEU A 473 16.82 21.18 7.30
N ILE A 474 17.93 21.73 6.76
CA ILE A 474 17.93 22.62 5.60
C ILE A 474 17.31 21.90 4.38
N ALA A 475 17.65 20.63 4.16
CA ALA A 475 17.09 19.85 3.06
C ALA A 475 15.56 19.74 3.17
N ILE A 476 15.04 19.38 4.35
CA ILE A 476 13.59 19.29 4.59
C ILE A 476 12.93 20.66 4.41
N ALA A 477 13.50 21.71 4.99
CA ALA A 477 12.95 23.05 4.91
C ALA A 477 12.93 23.59 3.47
N ALA A 478 14.02 23.41 2.72
CA ALA A 478 14.13 23.85 1.32
C ALA A 478 13.12 23.13 0.41
N GLY A 479 13.00 21.81 0.56
CA GLY A 479 12.04 21.04 -0.21
C GLY A 479 10.59 21.35 0.16
N ALA A 480 10.29 21.48 1.45
CA ALA A 480 8.96 21.87 1.91
C ALA A 480 8.57 23.27 1.42
N LEU A 481 9.52 24.22 1.45
CA LEU A 481 9.29 25.56 0.95
C LEU A 481 9.07 25.57 -0.57
N LEU A 482 9.91 24.87 -1.33
CA LEU A 482 9.74 24.75 -2.79
C LEU A 482 8.36 24.17 -3.13
N SER A 483 7.99 23.06 -2.52
CA SER A 483 6.66 22.45 -2.73
C SER A 483 5.53 23.40 -2.33
N ALA A 484 5.67 24.11 -1.22
CA ALA A 484 4.65 25.06 -0.75
C ALA A 484 4.47 26.23 -1.74
N ILE A 485 5.55 26.77 -2.26
CA ILE A 485 5.51 27.84 -3.28
C ILE A 485 4.85 27.31 -4.56
N LEU A 486 5.26 26.13 -5.05
CA LEU A 486 4.67 25.54 -6.24
C LEU A 486 3.17 25.28 -6.05
N LEU A 487 2.73 24.79 -4.89
CA LEU A 487 1.31 24.63 -4.55
C LEU A 487 0.58 25.98 -4.54
N GLY A 488 1.18 27.00 -3.97
CA GLY A 488 0.63 28.36 -3.97
C GLY A 488 0.46 28.96 -5.38
N LEU A 489 1.34 28.59 -6.31
CA LEU A 489 1.27 29.04 -7.70
C LEU A 489 0.29 28.21 -8.54
N LEU A 490 0.34 26.90 -8.41
CA LEU A 490 -0.37 25.95 -9.28
C LEU A 490 -1.82 25.71 -8.84
N LYS A 491 -2.10 25.66 -7.52
CA LYS A 491 -3.45 25.33 -7.00
C LYS A 491 -4.41 26.49 -7.29
N LYS A 492 -5.64 26.21 -7.74
CA LYS A 492 -6.67 27.23 -8.00
C LYS A 492 -7.09 27.89 -6.69
N LYS A 493 -7.47 29.18 -6.76
CA LYS A 493 -8.12 29.84 -5.63
C LYS A 493 -9.44 29.15 -5.33
N VAL A 494 -9.73 28.98 -4.05
CA VAL A 494 -11.04 28.51 -3.59
C VAL A 494 -11.98 29.71 -3.66
N ALA A 495 -13.10 29.55 -4.35
CA ALA A 495 -14.10 30.60 -4.50
C ALA A 495 -14.79 30.91 -3.17
#